data_adf734aafdcb6ea14aa3aa12cd058b89
#
_entry.id   adf734aafdcb6ea14aa3aa12cd058b89
#
_cell.length_a   1.000
_cell.length_b   1.000
_cell.length_c   1.000
_cell.angle_alpha   90.00
_cell.angle_beta   90.00
_cell.angle_gamma   90.00
#
_symmetry.space_group_name_H-M   'P 1'
#
loop_
_entity.id
_entity.type
_entity.pdbx_description
1 polymer ?
#
loop_
_entity_poly.entity_id
_entity_poly.type
_entity_poly.pdbx_seq_one_letter_code
_entity_poly.pdbx_strand_id
1 'polypeptide(L)'
;GPVAQIDTVGRKMYFYGYGREKEIDPYYYILYEAHLDRPNALRLLTPENASHEVSISPSCRYLVDSYSTVSQEPVNVVRNRNGKVIMTLEKPDLQPVYEMGWKAPERFKVKAADGVTDLYGVMWKPADFDSTKVYPIISNVYPGPFFEYVPTRFTINDVYKIGRAS
;
A
#
# COMPACT_ATOMS: atom_id res chain seq x y z
N GLY A 1 12.96 -1.32 6.13
CA GLY A 1 12.34 -0.24 5.37
C GLY A 1 12.96 1.12 5.67
N PRO A 2 12.54 2.18 4.97
CA PRO A 2 13.10 3.52 5.17
C PRO A 2 12.72 4.11 6.53
N VAL A 3 13.62 4.92 7.10
CA VAL A 3 13.35 5.73 8.28
C VAL A 3 12.49 6.93 7.88
N ALA A 4 11.36 7.10 8.55
CA ALA A 4 10.45 8.22 8.30
C ALA A 4 10.86 9.44 9.13
N GLN A 5 11.20 9.26 10.42
CA GLN A 5 11.61 10.33 11.32
C GLN A 5 12.33 9.80 12.55
N ILE A 6 13.21 10.64 13.12
CA ILE A 6 13.86 10.39 14.41
C ILE A 6 13.45 11.50 15.39
N ASP A 7 12.85 11.10 16.51
CA ASP A 7 12.58 11.98 17.66
C ASP A 7 13.73 11.85 18.63
N THR A 8 14.66 12.80 18.57
CA THR A 8 15.85 12.82 19.45
C THR A 8 15.52 13.12 20.90
N VAL A 9 14.45 13.89 21.16
CA VAL A 9 13.99 14.26 22.51
C VAL A 9 13.27 13.08 23.15
N GLY A 10 12.32 12.47 22.42
CA GLY A 10 11.58 11.29 22.87
C GLY A 10 12.35 9.98 22.74
N ARG A 11 13.57 10.01 22.19
CA ARG A 11 14.44 8.85 21.97
C ARG A 11 13.73 7.75 21.19
N LYS A 12 13.10 8.13 20.07
CA LYS A 12 12.29 7.24 19.23
C LYS A 12 12.67 7.35 17.76
N MET A 13 12.49 6.25 17.06
CA MET A 13 12.61 6.17 15.60
C MET A 13 11.30 5.68 15.00
N TYR A 14 10.84 6.39 13.97
CA TYR A 14 9.70 5.99 13.14
C TYR A 14 10.22 5.48 11.82
N PHE A 15 9.77 4.30 11.42
CA PHE A 15 10.24 3.68 10.19
C PHE A 15 9.17 2.77 9.57
N TYR A 16 9.26 2.59 8.26
CA TYR A 16 8.41 1.66 7.56
C TYR A 16 8.98 0.25 7.64
N GLY A 17 8.09 -0.72 7.86
CA GLY A 17 8.37 -2.15 7.73
C GLY A 17 7.35 -2.81 6.82
N TYR A 18 7.63 -4.04 6.42
CA TYR A 18 6.75 -4.88 5.61
C TYR A 18 7.03 -6.35 5.93
N GLY A 19 6.05 -7.24 5.63
CA GLY A 19 6.21 -8.69 5.78
C GLY A 19 6.30 -9.22 7.21
N ARG A 20 6.04 -8.39 8.23
CA ARG A 20 6.10 -8.80 9.64
C ARG A 20 4.77 -9.32 10.17
N GLU A 21 3.69 -8.64 9.83
CA GLU A 21 2.35 -8.92 10.34
C GLU A 21 1.69 -9.98 9.46
N LYS A 22 1.23 -11.08 10.04
CA LYS A 22 0.69 -12.23 9.29
C LYS A 22 -0.61 -11.93 8.55
N GLU A 23 -1.42 -11.00 9.11
CA GLU A 23 -2.73 -10.63 8.57
C GLU A 23 -2.65 -9.47 7.58
N ILE A 24 -1.46 -8.93 7.36
CA ILE A 24 -1.23 -7.82 6.44
C ILE A 24 -0.46 -8.35 5.22
N ASP A 25 -0.85 -7.88 4.04
CA ASP A 25 -0.13 -8.18 2.81
C ASP A 25 1.38 -7.86 2.99
N PRO A 26 2.28 -8.82 2.74
CA PRO A 26 3.70 -8.67 3.03
C PRO A 26 4.40 -7.56 2.25
N TYR A 27 3.76 -7.00 1.24
CA TYR A 27 4.29 -5.92 0.42
C TYR A 27 3.79 -4.53 0.82
N TYR A 28 2.85 -4.43 1.77
CA TYR A 28 2.36 -3.14 2.23
C TYR A 28 3.33 -2.48 3.20
N TYR A 29 3.54 -1.19 3.02
CA TYR A 29 4.35 -0.36 3.91
C TYR A 29 3.55 0.02 5.15
N ILE A 30 4.03 -0.41 6.30
CA ILE A 30 3.41 -0.21 7.62
C ILE A 30 4.34 0.60 8.48
N LEU A 31 3.81 1.58 9.21
CA LEU A 31 4.62 2.42 10.09
C LEU A 31 4.77 1.81 11.48
N TYR A 32 6.01 1.78 11.95
CA TYR A 32 6.39 1.36 13.29
C TYR A 32 7.09 2.48 14.05
N GLU A 33 6.99 2.40 15.37
CA GLU A 33 7.81 3.18 16.31
C GLU A 33 8.72 2.22 17.08
N ALA A 34 10.01 2.51 17.16
CA ALA A 34 10.96 1.85 18.04
C ALA A 34 11.54 2.84 19.03
N HIS A 35 11.86 2.38 20.25
CA HIS A 35 12.58 3.21 21.23
C HIS A 35 14.08 2.96 21.10
N LEU A 36 14.88 4.02 20.98
CA LEU A 36 16.32 3.93 20.72
C LEU A 36 17.10 3.25 21.87
N ASP A 37 16.62 3.41 23.11
CA ASP A 37 17.30 2.90 24.29
C ASP A 37 16.67 1.61 24.87
N ARG A 38 15.61 1.12 24.23
CA ARG A 38 14.89 -0.09 24.67
C ARG A 38 14.81 -1.08 23.54
N PRO A 39 15.76 -2.01 23.41
CA PRO A 39 15.69 -3.04 22.42
C PRO A 39 14.37 -3.84 22.57
N ASN A 40 13.76 -4.17 21.49
CA ASN A 40 12.45 -4.88 21.39
C ASN A 40 11.21 -4.06 21.77
N ALA A 41 11.31 -2.78 22.12
CA ALA A 41 10.15 -1.89 22.27
C ALA A 41 9.69 -1.39 20.89
N LEU A 42 9.03 -2.29 20.13
CA LEU A 42 8.47 -2.02 18.81
C LEU A 42 6.96 -1.89 18.91
N ARG A 43 6.40 -0.84 18.33
CA ARG A 43 4.96 -0.59 18.28
C ARG A 43 4.51 -0.36 16.85
N LEU A 44 3.46 -1.08 16.45
CA LEU A 44 2.74 -0.87 15.21
C LEU A 44 1.85 0.38 15.34
N LEU A 45 1.95 1.32 14.41
CA LEU A 45 1.18 2.56 14.40
C LEU A 45 0.05 2.60 13.37
N THR A 46 0.18 1.83 12.29
CA THR A 46 -0.78 1.79 11.18
C THR A 46 -1.18 0.34 10.91
N PRO A 47 -2.21 -0.18 11.61
CA PRO A 47 -2.54 -1.61 11.59
C PRO A 47 -3.43 -2.05 10.42
N GLU A 48 -3.93 -1.13 9.60
CA GLU A 48 -4.82 -1.46 8.49
C GLU A 48 -4.07 -2.25 7.40
N ASN A 49 -4.74 -3.24 6.79
CA ASN A 49 -4.19 -4.03 5.69
C ASN A 49 -4.18 -3.22 4.37
N ALA A 50 -3.33 -2.23 4.33
CA ALA A 50 -3.15 -1.29 3.23
C ALA A 50 -1.72 -0.73 3.23
N SER A 51 -1.30 -0.11 2.15
CA SER A 51 -0.02 0.59 2.08
C SER A 51 -0.18 2.02 2.59
N HIS A 52 0.62 2.41 3.57
CA HIS A 52 0.56 3.68 4.28
C HIS A 52 1.61 4.68 3.79
N GLU A 53 1.21 5.94 3.70
CA GLU A 53 2.12 7.08 3.55
C GLU A 53 1.84 8.07 4.66
N VAL A 54 2.81 8.24 5.54
CA VAL A 54 2.62 8.99 6.78
C VAL A 54 3.55 10.18 6.82
N SER A 55 2.97 11.36 7.05
CA SER A 55 3.68 12.57 7.43
C SER A 55 3.63 12.74 8.94
N ILE A 56 4.77 12.90 9.58
CA ILE A 56 4.88 13.04 11.04
C ILE A 56 5.12 14.51 11.38
N SER A 57 4.34 15.05 12.30
CA SER A 57 4.54 16.42 12.76
C SER A 57 5.94 16.60 13.40
N PRO A 58 6.56 17.79 13.33
CA PRO A 58 7.88 18.02 13.94
C PRO A 58 7.93 17.70 15.45
N SER A 59 6.81 17.84 16.13
CA SER A 59 6.66 17.49 17.56
C SER A 59 6.44 16.00 17.81
N CYS A 60 6.35 15.19 16.78
CA CYS A 60 6.00 13.75 16.83
C CYS A 60 4.70 13.43 17.61
N ARG A 61 3.79 14.42 17.72
CA ARG A 61 2.53 14.27 18.47
C ARG A 61 1.38 13.81 17.58
N TYR A 62 1.45 14.16 16.30
CA TYR A 62 0.42 13.86 15.30
C TYR A 62 1.04 13.26 14.04
N LEU A 63 0.28 12.40 13.41
CA LEU A 63 0.61 11.79 12.13
C LEU A 63 -0.56 12.03 11.18
N VAL A 64 -0.28 12.46 9.97
CA VAL A 64 -1.24 12.45 8.86
C VAL A 64 -0.93 11.21 8.05
N ASP A 65 -1.89 10.31 7.96
CA ASP A 65 -1.75 9.01 7.32
C ASP A 65 -2.71 8.91 6.14
N SER A 66 -2.16 8.65 4.96
CA SER A 66 -2.90 8.33 3.74
C SER A 66 -2.65 6.87 3.40
N TYR A 67 -3.67 6.03 3.48
CA TYR A 67 -3.52 4.62 3.18
C TYR A 67 -4.50 4.14 2.12
N SER A 68 -4.05 3.24 1.29
CA SER A 68 -4.82 2.66 0.19
C SER A 68 -4.29 1.29 -0.20
N THR A 69 -5.08 0.56 -1.00
CA THR A 69 -4.62 -0.58 -1.78
C THR A 69 -4.79 -0.25 -3.27
N VAL A 70 -4.43 -1.14 -4.16
CA VAL A 70 -4.66 -0.92 -5.60
C VAL A 70 -6.14 -0.82 -5.96
N SER A 71 -7.02 -1.42 -5.16
CA SER A 71 -8.48 -1.45 -5.38
C SER A 71 -9.28 -0.64 -4.36
N GLN A 72 -8.64 -0.18 -3.28
CA GLN A 72 -9.25 0.66 -2.27
C GLN A 72 -8.78 2.10 -2.43
N GLU A 73 -9.72 3.02 -2.53
CA GLU A 73 -9.47 4.46 -2.56
C GLU A 73 -8.69 4.93 -1.33
N PRO A 74 -7.90 6.02 -1.47
CA PRO A 74 -7.16 6.58 -0.34
C PRO A 74 -8.09 7.01 0.80
N VAL A 75 -7.75 6.56 2.00
CA VAL A 75 -8.35 7.03 3.25
C VAL A 75 -7.33 7.91 3.95
N ASN A 76 -7.71 9.15 4.24
CA ASN A 76 -6.85 10.13 4.87
C ASN A 76 -7.30 10.38 6.30
N VAL A 77 -6.41 10.20 7.25
CA VAL A 77 -6.71 10.33 8.69
C VAL A 77 -5.61 11.10 9.42
N VAL A 78 -5.98 11.69 10.53
CA VAL A 78 -5.03 12.18 11.53
C VAL A 78 -4.99 11.17 12.67
N ARG A 79 -3.79 10.76 13.04
CA ARG A 79 -3.54 9.89 14.20
C ARG A 79 -2.81 10.66 15.30
N ASN A 80 -3.02 10.26 16.53
CA ASN A 80 -2.16 10.69 17.63
C ASN A 80 -0.84 9.91 17.61
N ARG A 81 0.11 10.29 18.47
CA ARG A 81 1.43 9.65 18.62
C ARG A 81 1.39 8.14 18.88
N ASN A 82 0.25 7.61 19.31
CA ASN A 82 0.08 6.18 19.60
C ASN A 82 -0.53 5.39 18.43
N GLY A 83 -0.73 6.04 17.28
CA GLY A 83 -1.34 5.44 16.09
C GLY A 83 -2.88 5.45 16.09
N LYS A 84 -3.52 5.91 17.17
CA LYS A 84 -4.99 5.98 17.23
C LYS A 84 -5.51 7.07 16.31
N VAL A 85 -6.45 6.75 15.44
CA VAL A 85 -7.17 7.72 14.60
C VAL A 85 -7.97 8.66 15.49
N ILE A 86 -7.77 9.96 15.31
CA ILE A 86 -8.47 11.04 16.05
C ILE A 86 -9.37 11.86 15.14
N MET A 87 -9.12 11.84 13.84
CA MET A 87 -9.95 12.55 12.86
C MET A 87 -9.81 11.87 11.49
N THR A 88 -10.91 11.76 10.77
CA THR A 88 -10.90 11.41 9.34
C THR A 88 -10.94 12.69 8.53
N LEU A 89 -10.03 12.80 7.56
CA LEU A 89 -10.00 13.89 6.62
C LEU A 89 -10.94 13.62 5.43
N GLU A 90 -11.12 14.63 4.60
CA GLU A 90 -11.94 14.53 3.41
C GLU A 90 -11.44 13.44 2.47
N LYS A 91 -12.39 12.76 1.81
CA LYS A 91 -12.10 11.75 0.79
C LYS A 91 -12.23 12.38 -0.60
N PRO A 92 -11.40 11.96 -1.57
CA PRO A 92 -11.60 12.38 -2.95
C PRO A 92 -12.95 11.85 -3.48
N ASP A 93 -13.63 12.65 -4.29
CA ASP A 93 -14.78 12.19 -5.05
C ASP A 93 -14.29 11.56 -6.36
N LEU A 94 -14.34 10.23 -6.44
CA LEU A 94 -13.93 9.45 -7.60
C LEU A 94 -15.12 8.99 -8.47
N GLN A 95 -16.33 9.39 -8.12
CA GLN A 95 -17.52 9.03 -8.89
C GLN A 95 -17.39 9.37 -10.40
N PRO A 96 -16.88 10.56 -10.80
CA PRO A 96 -16.69 10.87 -12.22
C PRO A 96 -15.73 9.91 -12.93
N VAL A 97 -14.72 9.38 -12.21
CA VAL A 97 -13.75 8.42 -12.78
C VAL A 97 -14.42 7.07 -13.06
N TYR A 98 -15.26 6.61 -12.15
CA TYR A 98 -16.01 5.36 -12.33
C TYR A 98 -17.07 5.49 -13.44
N GLU A 99 -17.71 6.64 -13.55
CA GLU A 99 -18.68 6.93 -14.63
C GLU A 99 -18.05 6.92 -16.03
N MET A 100 -16.76 7.23 -16.13
CA MET A 100 -15.99 7.06 -17.38
C MET A 100 -15.63 5.60 -17.70
N GLY A 101 -16.07 4.64 -16.87
CA GLY A 101 -15.81 3.22 -17.07
C GLY A 101 -14.49 2.72 -16.48
N TRP A 102 -13.78 3.52 -15.71
CA TRP A 102 -12.57 3.07 -15.04
C TRP A 102 -12.92 1.99 -14.00
N LYS A 103 -12.11 0.94 -13.96
CA LYS A 103 -12.22 -0.13 -12.97
C LYS A 103 -10.88 -0.29 -12.24
N ALA A 104 -10.96 -0.47 -10.93
CA ALA A 104 -9.78 -0.75 -10.14
C ALA A 104 -9.14 -2.09 -10.56
N PRO A 105 -7.81 -2.17 -10.55
CA PRO A 105 -7.12 -3.44 -10.77
C PRO A 105 -7.37 -4.39 -9.59
N GLU A 106 -7.18 -5.68 -9.86
CA GLU A 106 -7.36 -6.74 -8.86
C GLU A 106 -6.00 -7.25 -8.38
N ARG A 107 -5.80 -7.27 -7.06
CA ARG A 107 -4.66 -7.95 -6.48
C ARG A 107 -4.94 -9.46 -6.42
N PHE A 108 -3.97 -10.26 -6.82
CA PHE A 108 -4.08 -11.71 -6.79
C PHE A 108 -2.83 -12.34 -6.18
N LYS A 109 -2.99 -13.58 -5.77
CA LYS A 109 -1.92 -14.43 -5.25
C LYS A 109 -1.97 -15.80 -5.91
N VAL A 110 -0.83 -16.29 -6.36
CA VAL A 110 -0.69 -17.62 -6.96
C VAL A 110 0.53 -18.33 -6.39
N LYS A 111 0.56 -19.65 -6.47
CA LYS A 111 1.73 -20.41 -6.09
C LYS A 111 2.79 -20.36 -7.20
N ALA A 112 4.04 -20.25 -6.80
CA ALA A 112 5.19 -20.43 -7.69
C ALA A 112 5.31 -21.90 -8.17
N ALA A 113 6.23 -22.14 -9.07
CA ALA A 113 6.49 -23.48 -9.60
C ALA A 113 6.89 -24.51 -8.54
N ASP A 114 7.41 -24.07 -7.39
CA ASP A 114 7.73 -24.92 -6.23
C ASP A 114 6.50 -25.39 -5.44
N GLY A 115 5.30 -24.88 -5.78
CA GLY A 115 4.04 -25.19 -5.10
C GLY A 115 3.90 -24.62 -3.68
N VAL A 116 4.92 -23.95 -3.15
CA VAL A 116 5.00 -23.47 -1.76
C VAL A 116 5.01 -21.95 -1.68
N THR A 117 5.87 -21.31 -2.47
CA THR A 117 6.08 -19.86 -2.44
C THR A 117 4.87 -19.13 -3.01
N ASP A 118 4.37 -18.13 -2.27
CA ASP A 118 3.31 -17.24 -2.73
C ASP A 118 3.88 -16.13 -3.59
N LEU A 119 3.36 -15.98 -4.80
CA LEU A 119 3.64 -14.87 -5.70
C LEU A 119 2.44 -13.93 -5.73
N TYR A 120 2.71 -12.65 -5.61
CA TYR A 120 1.69 -11.61 -5.61
C TYR A 120 1.75 -10.83 -6.92
N GLY A 121 0.58 -10.45 -7.43
CA GLY A 121 0.46 -9.68 -8.65
C GLY A 121 -0.73 -8.75 -8.63
N VAL A 122 -0.79 -7.89 -9.64
CA VAL A 122 -1.93 -7.00 -9.89
C VAL A 122 -2.37 -7.22 -11.33
N MET A 123 -3.66 -7.39 -11.55
CA MET A 123 -4.25 -7.65 -12.85
C MET A 123 -5.21 -6.53 -13.24
N TRP A 124 -4.98 -5.95 -14.41
CA TRP A 124 -5.90 -5.01 -15.06
C TRP A 124 -6.76 -5.76 -16.06
N LYS A 125 -8.04 -5.54 -16.00
CA LYS A 125 -9.02 -6.10 -16.95
C LYS A 125 -9.59 -4.98 -17.83
N PRO A 126 -9.98 -5.26 -19.08
CA PRO A 126 -10.71 -4.29 -19.89
C PRO A 126 -11.96 -3.77 -19.19
N ALA A 127 -12.39 -2.54 -19.50
CA ALA A 127 -13.60 -1.97 -18.92
C ALA A 127 -14.85 -2.80 -19.23
N ASP A 128 -14.89 -3.43 -20.42
CA ASP A 128 -15.93 -4.31 -20.93
C ASP A 128 -15.63 -5.80 -20.73
N PHE A 129 -14.80 -6.14 -19.71
CA PHE A 129 -14.41 -7.53 -19.44
C PHE A 129 -15.61 -8.44 -19.27
N ASP A 130 -15.61 -9.54 -20.03
CA ASP A 130 -16.63 -10.58 -20.04
C ASP A 130 -15.96 -11.93 -19.72
N SER A 131 -16.25 -12.51 -18.57
CA SER A 131 -15.65 -13.77 -18.11
C SER A 131 -15.97 -14.99 -18.97
N THR A 132 -16.91 -14.89 -19.93
CA THR A 132 -17.24 -15.95 -20.88
C THR A 132 -16.33 -15.92 -22.12
N LYS A 133 -15.54 -14.88 -22.29
CA LYS A 133 -14.62 -14.69 -23.42
C LYS A 133 -13.19 -15.03 -23.04
N VAL A 134 -12.42 -15.39 -24.04
CA VAL A 134 -10.97 -15.63 -23.90
C VAL A 134 -10.23 -14.35 -24.28
N TYR A 135 -9.29 -13.94 -23.41
CA TYR A 135 -8.46 -12.75 -23.62
C TYR A 135 -6.97 -13.13 -23.66
N PRO A 136 -6.16 -12.46 -24.46
CA PRO A 136 -4.72 -12.58 -24.35
C PRO A 136 -4.25 -11.99 -23.02
N ILE A 137 -3.25 -12.63 -22.39
CA ILE A 137 -2.61 -12.14 -21.17
C ILE A 137 -1.24 -11.58 -21.50
N ILE A 138 -0.98 -10.34 -21.10
CA ILE A 138 0.32 -9.71 -21.18
C ILE A 138 0.91 -9.68 -19.78
N SER A 139 1.98 -10.44 -19.57
CA SER A 139 2.71 -10.44 -18.31
C SER A 139 3.80 -9.38 -18.34
N ASN A 140 3.76 -8.47 -17.36
CA ASN A 140 4.80 -7.47 -17.14
C ASN A 140 5.50 -7.79 -15.82
N VAL A 141 6.75 -8.23 -15.92
CA VAL A 141 7.57 -8.60 -14.77
C VAL A 141 8.91 -7.86 -14.84
N TYR A 142 9.39 -7.41 -13.70
CA TYR A 142 10.73 -6.86 -13.56
C TYR A 142 11.50 -7.73 -12.56
N PRO A 143 12.21 -8.76 -13.03
CA PRO A 143 12.92 -9.68 -12.15
C PRO A 143 14.17 -8.98 -11.59
N GLY A 144 14.21 -8.83 -10.28
CA GLY A 144 15.39 -8.29 -9.59
C GLY A 144 15.17 -8.22 -8.09
N PRO A 145 16.19 -8.49 -7.28
CA PRO A 145 16.04 -8.54 -5.82
C PRO A 145 15.99 -7.14 -5.16
N PHE A 146 16.16 -6.07 -5.95
CA PHE A 146 16.36 -4.73 -5.41
C PHE A 146 15.10 -3.85 -5.45
N PHE A 147 14.10 -4.23 -6.24
CA PHE A 147 12.90 -3.42 -6.44
C PHE A 147 11.65 -4.27 -6.35
N GLU A 148 10.69 -3.77 -5.62
CA GLU A 148 9.33 -4.22 -5.70
C GLU A 148 8.63 -3.49 -6.84
N TYR A 149 8.14 -4.27 -7.81
CA TYR A 149 7.55 -3.72 -9.03
C TYR A 149 6.02 -3.72 -9.00
N VAL A 150 5.44 -4.54 -8.13
CA VAL A 150 3.99 -4.67 -8.04
C VAL A 150 3.40 -3.46 -7.32
N PRO A 151 2.47 -2.69 -7.95
CA PRO A 151 1.82 -1.58 -7.28
C PRO A 151 1.10 -2.02 -6.01
N THR A 152 1.22 -1.22 -4.96
CA THR A 152 0.61 -1.49 -3.66
C THR A 152 -0.40 -0.43 -3.26
N ARG A 153 -0.51 0.67 -4.03
CA ARG A 153 -1.34 1.83 -3.71
C ARG A 153 -2.32 2.14 -4.83
N PHE A 154 -3.39 2.83 -4.46
CA PHE A 154 -4.38 3.31 -5.42
C PHE A 154 -3.78 4.35 -6.36
N THR A 155 -4.06 4.19 -7.64
CA THR A 155 -3.75 5.20 -8.66
C THR A 155 -4.76 5.12 -9.79
N ILE A 156 -5.23 6.27 -10.25
CA ILE A 156 -6.06 6.39 -11.46
C ILE A 156 -5.20 6.66 -12.71
N ASN A 157 -3.93 7.01 -12.51
CA ASN A 157 -2.99 7.21 -13.60
C ASN A 157 -2.41 5.84 -13.96
N ASP A 158 -2.87 5.24 -15.04
CA ASP A 158 -2.26 4.05 -15.63
C ASP A 158 -0.85 4.37 -16.10
N VAL A 159 0.10 4.26 -15.19
CA VAL A 159 1.53 4.32 -15.53
C VAL A 159 1.89 3.13 -16.43
N TYR A 160 1.12 2.06 -16.34
CA TYR A 160 1.21 0.89 -17.19
C TYR A 160 0.16 0.95 -18.31
N LYS A 161 0.32 1.89 -19.21
CA LYS A 161 -0.43 1.85 -20.47
C LYS A 161 0.00 0.60 -21.23
N ILE A 162 -0.70 -0.49 -21.00
CA ILE A 162 -0.77 -1.55 -22.00
C ILE A 162 -1.40 -0.86 -23.21
N GLY A 163 -0.60 -0.66 -24.25
CA GLY A 163 -1.02 0.11 -25.41
C GLY A 163 -2.39 -0.41 -25.85
N ARG A 164 -3.30 0.52 -26.14
CA ARG A 164 -4.50 0.17 -26.88
C ARG A 164 -4.04 -0.50 -28.15
N ALA A 165 -4.28 -1.80 -28.26
CA ALA A 165 -4.29 -2.46 -29.54
C ALA A 165 -5.47 -1.83 -30.29
N SER A 166 -5.16 -0.94 -31.23
CA SER A 166 -6.09 -0.41 -32.22
C SER A 166 -6.46 -1.49 -33.19
#